data_e730194c435081898fbb1012f7c6246c
#
_entry.id   e730194c435081898fbb1012f7c6246c
#
_cell.length_a   1.000
_cell.length_b   1.000
_cell.length_c   1.000
_cell.angle_alpha   90.00
_cell.angle_beta   90.00
_cell.angle_gamma   90.00
#
_symmetry.space_group_name_H-M   'P 1'
#
loop_
_entity.id
_entity.type
_entity.pdbx_description
1 polymer ?
#
loop_
_entity_poly.entity_id
_entity_poly.type
_entity_poly.pdbx_seq_one_letter_code
_entity_poly.pdbx_strand_id
1 'polypeptide(L)'
;AHFSISIYTEEEAVRQVMMHYRRQADEQTVRTALHNLYRECRGFGRKSVLTPEQDTMLKLNEFMERRYEFRYNQLMGDLEYRQRDSIHFYFHVMDQRARNSVAMDALQEGLRVWDRDVNRYLTSNRVPLYNPVEEYLCGVGRWDGKDRIRALAGLVPCNNPYWRELFYRWFLNMVAHWRGLGNRMHANSTSPLLIGAQGYRKSTFCRIILPPELRFGYTDSLDFGSKRDAEMY
;
A
#
# COMPACT_ATOMS: atom_id res chain seq x y z
N ALA A 1 2.42 -23.50 -1.95
CA ALA A 1 2.20 -24.83 -1.36
C ALA A 1 3.53 -25.50 -0.94
N HIS A 2 4.59 -25.49 -1.74
CA HIS A 2 5.89 -26.13 -1.37
C HIS A 2 6.59 -25.50 -0.16
N PHE A 3 6.39 -24.22 0.09
CA PHE A 3 7.00 -23.54 1.25
C PHE A 3 6.37 -23.93 2.59
N SER A 4 5.10 -24.29 2.59
CA SER A 4 4.37 -24.65 3.82
C SER A 4 4.78 -26.01 4.39
N ILE A 5 5.16 -26.95 3.54
CA ILE A 5 5.41 -28.35 3.94
C ILE A 5 6.71 -28.54 4.73
N SER A 6 7.69 -27.64 4.55
CA SER A 6 8.98 -27.72 5.25
C SER A 6 9.01 -27.01 6.60
N ILE A 7 8.06 -26.14 6.89
CA ILE A 7 8.08 -25.19 8.01
C ILE A 7 6.94 -25.46 8.99
N TYR A 8 5.75 -25.80 8.48
CA TYR A 8 4.55 -26.00 9.30
C TYR A 8 4.20 -27.47 9.45
N THR A 9 3.64 -27.82 10.60
CA THR A 9 2.91 -29.08 10.73
C THR A 9 1.65 -29.05 9.84
N GLU A 10 1.11 -30.22 9.49
CA GLU A 10 -0.10 -30.32 8.67
C GLU A 10 -1.27 -29.49 9.24
N GLU A 11 -1.44 -29.52 10.56
CA GLU A 11 -2.49 -28.75 11.24
C GLU A 11 -2.27 -27.24 11.21
N GLU A 12 -1.01 -26.81 11.31
CA GLU A 12 -0.65 -25.39 11.20
C GLU A 12 -0.83 -24.89 9.78
N ALA A 13 -0.49 -25.70 8.78
CA ALA A 13 -0.71 -25.39 7.37
C ALA A 13 -2.21 -25.24 7.06
N VAL A 14 -3.06 -26.13 7.59
CA VAL A 14 -4.53 -25.99 7.47
C VAL A 14 -5.01 -24.69 8.09
N ARG A 15 -4.55 -24.36 9.31
CA ARG A 15 -4.91 -23.09 9.98
C ARG A 15 -4.52 -21.88 9.16
N GLN A 16 -3.31 -21.84 8.61
CA GLN A 16 -2.82 -20.71 7.81
C GLN A 16 -3.62 -20.54 6.52
N VAL A 17 -3.91 -21.63 5.81
CA VAL A 17 -4.72 -21.59 4.60
C VAL A 17 -6.14 -21.12 4.92
N MET A 18 -6.76 -21.63 5.98
CA MET A 18 -8.10 -21.23 6.40
C MET A 18 -8.18 -19.78 6.90
N MET A 19 -7.09 -19.24 7.50
CA MET A 19 -7.01 -17.84 7.85
C MET A 19 -7.05 -16.94 6.61
N HIS A 20 -6.33 -17.31 5.55
CA HIS A 20 -6.24 -16.53 4.31
C HIS A 20 -7.48 -16.64 3.42
N TYR A 21 -8.10 -17.81 3.38
CA TYR A 21 -9.19 -18.13 2.44
C TYR A 21 -10.54 -18.41 3.12
N ARG A 22 -10.79 -17.86 4.30
CA ARG A 22 -11.97 -18.09 5.18
C ARG A 22 -13.34 -18.08 4.49
N ARG A 23 -13.46 -17.51 3.29
CA ARG A 23 -14.73 -17.39 2.54
C ARG A 23 -14.78 -18.18 1.25
N GLN A 24 -13.72 -18.87 0.85
CA GLN A 24 -13.60 -19.45 -0.50
C GLN A 24 -13.28 -20.96 -0.52
N ALA A 25 -12.89 -21.54 0.59
CA ALA A 25 -12.53 -22.94 0.66
C ALA A 25 -13.21 -23.65 1.84
N ASP A 26 -13.76 -24.83 1.57
CA ASP A 26 -14.23 -25.76 2.59
C ASP A 26 -13.04 -26.36 3.35
N GLU A 27 -13.11 -26.37 4.68
CA GLU A 27 -12.03 -26.87 5.54
C GLU A 27 -11.68 -28.32 5.22
N GLN A 28 -12.66 -29.16 4.93
CA GLN A 28 -12.46 -30.57 4.62
C GLN A 28 -11.67 -30.76 3.32
N THR A 29 -11.97 -29.95 2.32
CA THR A 29 -11.26 -29.93 1.04
C THR A 29 -9.80 -29.51 1.23
N VAL A 30 -9.56 -28.46 2.04
CA VAL A 30 -8.22 -27.96 2.38
C VAL A 30 -7.43 -29.03 3.14
N ARG A 31 -8.03 -29.69 4.14
CA ARG A 31 -7.41 -30.79 4.91
C ARG A 31 -7.01 -31.92 3.98
N THR A 32 -7.89 -32.36 3.10
CA THR A 32 -7.63 -33.47 2.18
C THR A 32 -6.51 -33.14 1.20
N ALA A 33 -6.53 -31.95 0.62
CA ALA A 33 -5.50 -31.49 -0.29
C ALA A 33 -4.11 -31.39 0.39
N LEU A 34 -4.05 -30.82 1.59
CA LEU A 34 -2.82 -30.71 2.37
C LEU A 34 -2.34 -32.08 2.84
N HIS A 35 -3.23 -32.96 3.30
CA HIS A 35 -2.86 -34.33 3.67
C HIS A 35 -2.20 -35.09 2.52
N ASN A 36 -2.74 -35.00 1.32
CA ASN A 36 -2.16 -35.64 0.13
C ASN A 36 -0.79 -35.06 -0.18
N LEU A 37 -0.63 -33.73 -0.14
CA LEU A 37 0.66 -33.05 -0.33
C LEU A 37 1.71 -33.48 0.71
N TYR A 38 1.33 -33.53 1.99
CA TYR A 38 2.22 -33.98 3.08
C TYR A 38 2.60 -35.46 2.91
N ARG A 39 1.67 -36.32 2.45
CA ARG A 39 1.95 -37.73 2.18
C ARG A 39 2.91 -37.90 1.00
N GLU A 40 2.74 -37.13 -0.08
CA GLU A 40 3.66 -37.15 -1.24
C GLU A 40 5.05 -36.65 -0.87
N CYS A 41 5.13 -35.65 -0.01
CA CYS A 41 6.40 -35.06 0.40
C CYS A 41 7.11 -35.82 1.52
N ARG A 42 6.46 -36.75 2.23
CA ARG A 42 7.11 -37.59 3.26
C ARG A 42 8.29 -38.46 2.70
N GLY A 43 8.34 -38.66 1.39
CA GLY A 43 9.46 -39.32 0.71
C GLY A 43 10.67 -38.41 0.47
N PHE A 44 10.54 -37.10 0.61
CA PHE A 44 11.58 -36.08 0.33
C PHE A 44 12.14 -35.36 1.57
N GLY A 45 11.72 -35.72 2.76
CA GLY A 45 11.99 -34.91 3.93
C GLY A 45 13.01 -35.50 4.91
N ARG A 46 14.30 -35.20 4.77
CA ARG A 46 15.09 -34.89 5.97
C ARG A 46 14.44 -33.62 6.56
N LYS A 47 13.92 -33.65 7.82
CA LYS A 47 13.64 -32.45 8.60
C LYS A 47 14.93 -31.61 8.56
N SER A 48 14.98 -30.60 7.74
CA SER A 48 16.06 -29.62 7.82
C SER A 48 15.89 -28.96 9.19
N VAL A 49 16.76 -29.29 10.12
CA VAL A 49 16.84 -28.56 11.38
C VAL A 49 17.14 -27.13 10.96
N LEU A 50 16.19 -26.22 11.24
CA LEU A 50 16.37 -24.81 10.94
C LEU A 50 17.64 -24.33 11.64
N THR A 51 18.45 -23.55 10.95
CA THR A 51 19.56 -22.89 11.61
C THR A 51 19.00 -21.89 12.64
N PRO A 52 19.76 -21.57 13.69
CA PRO A 52 19.32 -20.57 14.69
C PRO A 52 18.90 -19.23 14.05
N GLU A 53 19.56 -18.84 12.97
CA GLU A 53 19.24 -17.63 12.22
C GLU A 53 17.91 -17.75 11.48
N GLN A 54 17.63 -18.92 10.87
CA GLN A 54 16.35 -19.18 10.22
C GLN A 54 15.19 -19.18 11.21
N ASP A 55 15.37 -19.82 12.36
CA ASP A 55 14.39 -19.84 13.44
C ASP A 55 14.11 -18.42 13.95
N THR A 56 15.15 -17.62 14.15
CA THR A 56 15.02 -16.22 14.58
C THR A 56 14.24 -15.39 13.55
N MET A 57 14.54 -15.57 12.27
CA MET A 57 13.82 -14.85 11.18
C MET A 57 12.35 -15.26 11.09
N LEU A 58 12.02 -16.52 11.29
CA LEU A 58 10.63 -16.98 11.32
C LEU A 58 9.87 -16.37 12.49
N LYS A 59 10.44 -16.40 13.67
CA LYS A 59 9.86 -15.78 14.86
C LYS A 59 9.66 -14.27 14.71
N LEU A 60 10.62 -13.59 14.08
CA LEU A 60 10.48 -12.17 13.75
C LEU A 60 9.30 -11.95 12.79
N ASN A 61 9.18 -12.74 11.73
CA ASN A 61 8.06 -12.62 10.80
C ASN A 61 6.71 -12.81 11.50
N GLU A 62 6.58 -13.86 12.32
CA GLU A 62 5.36 -14.12 13.11
C GLU A 62 5.03 -12.97 14.07
N PHE A 63 6.04 -12.43 14.75
CA PHE A 63 5.88 -11.26 15.63
C PHE A 63 5.37 -10.06 14.85
N MET A 64 6.01 -9.71 13.72
CA MET A 64 5.65 -8.56 12.90
C MET A 64 4.22 -8.67 12.37
N GLU A 65 3.86 -9.83 11.81
CA GLU A 65 2.52 -10.08 11.26
C GLU A 65 1.43 -10.14 12.33
N ARG A 66 1.75 -10.60 13.54
CA ARG A 66 0.81 -10.69 14.65
C ARG A 66 0.50 -9.34 15.28
N ARG A 67 1.54 -8.52 15.53
CA ARG A 67 1.40 -7.26 16.26
C ARG A 67 1.12 -6.05 15.41
N TYR A 68 1.61 -6.07 14.17
CA TYR A 68 1.58 -4.91 13.29
C TYR A 68 0.92 -5.25 11.95
N GLU A 69 0.49 -4.23 11.30
CA GLU A 69 0.13 -4.24 9.89
C GLU A 69 0.95 -3.15 9.21
N PHE A 70 1.67 -3.52 8.16
CA PHE A 70 2.55 -2.63 7.41
C PHE A 70 2.05 -2.52 5.99
N ARG A 71 2.31 -1.38 5.36
CA ARG A 71 2.12 -1.17 3.93
C ARG A 71 3.10 -0.11 3.42
N TYR A 72 3.50 -0.22 2.18
CA TYR A 72 4.34 0.77 1.53
C TYR A 72 3.48 1.62 0.59
N ASN A 73 3.29 2.90 0.94
CA ASN A 73 2.54 3.86 0.16
C ASN A 73 3.35 4.28 -1.06
N GLN A 74 2.95 3.78 -2.24
CA GLN A 74 3.65 4.03 -3.50
C GLN A 74 3.56 5.48 -3.96
N LEU A 75 2.51 6.20 -3.58
CA LEU A 75 2.31 7.61 -3.95
C LEU A 75 3.22 8.55 -3.14
N MET A 76 3.33 8.29 -1.84
CA MET A 76 4.12 9.13 -0.93
C MET A 76 5.57 8.65 -0.76
N GLY A 77 5.87 7.42 -1.19
CA GLY A 77 7.16 6.79 -0.96
C GLY A 77 7.44 6.46 0.51
N ASP A 78 6.41 6.39 1.33
CA ASP A 78 6.51 6.19 2.76
C ASP A 78 6.07 4.79 3.18
N LEU A 79 6.79 4.23 4.14
CA LEU A 79 6.36 3.04 4.85
C LEU A 79 5.34 3.46 5.91
N GLU A 80 4.20 2.81 5.94
CA GLU A 80 3.13 3.07 6.89
C GLU A 80 2.87 1.82 7.75
N TYR A 81 2.45 2.04 9.00
CA TYR A 81 2.14 0.96 9.93
C TYR A 81 0.97 1.30 10.84
N ARG A 82 0.33 0.27 11.37
CA ARG A 82 -0.57 0.34 12.52
C ARG A 82 -0.39 -0.88 13.42
N GLN A 83 -0.66 -0.72 14.71
CA GLN A 83 -0.74 -1.84 15.64
C GLN A 83 -2.11 -2.51 15.52
N ARG A 84 -2.15 -3.85 15.43
CA ARG A 84 -3.41 -4.60 15.28
C ARG A 84 -4.31 -4.49 16.49
N ASP A 85 -3.73 -4.40 17.68
CA ASP A 85 -4.46 -4.30 18.96
C ASP A 85 -4.83 -2.85 19.32
N SER A 86 -4.50 -1.88 18.47
CA SER A 86 -4.82 -0.48 18.70
C SER A 86 -6.29 -0.20 18.40
N ILE A 87 -6.90 0.65 19.23
CA ILE A 87 -8.22 1.24 18.95
C ILE A 87 -8.19 2.22 17.77
N HIS A 88 -6.98 2.64 17.35
CA HIS A 88 -6.78 3.53 16.21
C HIS A 88 -6.63 2.73 14.92
N PHE A 89 -7.59 2.88 14.00
CA PHE A 89 -7.64 2.13 12.75
C PHE A 89 -6.82 2.76 11.61
N TYR A 90 -6.26 3.94 11.82
CA TYR A 90 -5.48 4.62 10.78
C TYR A 90 -4.00 4.22 10.80
N PHE A 91 -3.39 4.29 9.63
CA PHE A 91 -1.97 4.05 9.47
C PHE A 91 -1.16 5.30 9.78
N HIS A 92 -0.03 5.11 10.40
CA HIS A 92 0.96 6.16 10.69
C HIS A 92 2.19 5.97 9.80
N VAL A 93 2.84 7.07 9.44
CA VAL A 93 4.14 6.99 8.76
C VAL A 93 5.17 6.39 9.72
N MET A 94 5.95 5.42 9.22
CA MET A 94 6.99 4.74 9.95
C MET A 94 8.27 5.59 9.98
N ASP A 95 8.40 6.43 10.98
CA ASP A 95 9.62 7.19 11.25
C ASP A 95 10.69 6.35 11.98
N GLN A 96 11.86 6.93 12.24
CA GLN A 96 12.94 6.24 12.95
C GLN A 96 12.54 5.86 14.38
N ARG A 97 11.74 6.67 15.04
CA ARG A 97 11.26 6.40 16.40
C ARG A 97 10.34 5.19 16.42
N ALA A 98 9.41 5.09 15.46
CA ALA A 98 8.54 3.94 15.31
C ALA A 98 9.33 2.65 15.02
N ARG A 99 10.36 2.71 14.16
CA ARG A 99 11.25 1.57 13.87
C ARG A 99 11.94 1.07 15.14
N ASN A 100 12.48 1.99 15.94
CA ASN A 100 13.13 1.65 17.21
C ASN A 100 12.13 1.05 18.21
N SER A 101 10.89 1.55 18.26
CA SER A 101 9.84 0.99 19.12
C SER A 101 9.51 -0.45 18.73
N VAL A 102 9.37 -0.75 17.43
CA VAL A 102 9.13 -2.12 16.93
C VAL A 102 10.30 -3.05 17.33
N ALA A 103 11.55 -2.59 17.20
CA ALA A 103 12.71 -3.37 17.60
C ALA A 103 12.73 -3.64 19.11
N MET A 104 12.39 -2.65 19.92
CA MET A 104 12.28 -2.78 21.38
C MET A 104 11.17 -3.76 21.79
N ASP A 105 10.01 -3.68 21.13
CA ASP A 105 8.90 -4.60 21.39
C ASP A 105 9.27 -6.05 21.03
N ALA A 106 10.01 -6.27 19.94
CA ALA A 106 10.53 -7.58 19.59
C ALA A 106 11.49 -8.15 20.65
N LEU A 107 12.40 -7.32 21.16
CA LEU A 107 13.31 -7.70 22.24
C LEU A 107 12.55 -8.02 23.54
N GLN A 108 11.52 -7.23 23.90
CA GLN A 108 10.69 -7.46 25.07
C GLN A 108 9.92 -8.79 25.01
N GLU A 109 9.55 -9.25 23.82
CA GLU A 109 8.98 -10.58 23.61
C GLU A 109 10.03 -11.71 23.60
N GLY A 110 11.29 -11.39 23.87
CA GLY A 110 12.36 -12.39 23.96
C GLY A 110 12.98 -12.79 22.63
N LEU A 111 12.69 -12.05 21.55
CA LEU A 111 13.32 -12.28 20.25
C LEU A 111 14.77 -11.76 20.27
N ARG A 112 15.71 -12.57 19.80
CA ARG A 112 17.13 -12.18 19.67
C ARG A 112 17.38 -11.57 18.30
N VAL A 113 16.80 -10.40 18.05
CA VAL A 113 16.88 -9.69 16.77
C VAL A 113 17.63 -8.37 16.92
N TRP A 114 18.25 -7.92 15.83
CA TRP A 114 18.91 -6.62 15.76
C TRP A 114 18.05 -5.65 14.95
N ASP A 115 18.26 -4.37 15.13
CA ASP A 115 17.60 -3.31 14.35
C ASP A 115 17.70 -3.54 12.84
N ARG A 116 18.85 -4.05 12.37
CA ARG A 116 19.05 -4.44 10.96
C ARG A 116 18.09 -5.51 10.48
N ASP A 117 17.66 -6.43 11.34
CA ASP A 117 16.77 -7.53 10.96
C ASP A 117 15.34 -7.03 10.85
N VAL A 118 14.94 -6.16 11.79
CA VAL A 118 13.66 -5.41 11.72
C VAL A 118 13.64 -4.56 10.44
N ASN A 119 14.71 -3.80 10.18
CA ASN A 119 14.76 -2.96 8.99
C ASN A 119 14.76 -3.79 7.69
N ARG A 120 15.41 -4.95 7.66
CA ARG A 120 15.36 -5.89 6.53
C ARG A 120 13.95 -6.38 6.25
N TYR A 121 13.16 -6.69 7.28
CA TYR A 121 11.75 -7.04 7.14
C TYR A 121 10.97 -5.88 6.52
N LEU A 122 11.10 -4.69 7.11
CA LEU A 122 10.36 -3.47 6.73
C LEU A 122 10.66 -3.00 5.30
N THR A 123 11.86 -3.29 4.79
CA THR A 123 12.27 -2.92 3.42
C THR A 123 12.16 -4.08 2.41
N SER A 124 11.58 -5.20 2.82
CA SER A 124 11.41 -6.38 1.97
C SER A 124 10.02 -6.42 1.32
N ASN A 125 9.86 -7.33 0.34
CA ASN A 125 8.57 -7.63 -0.29
C ASN A 125 7.52 -8.25 0.66
N ARG A 126 7.84 -8.44 1.93
CA ARG A 126 6.87 -8.87 2.94
C ARG A 126 5.92 -7.74 3.31
N VAL A 127 6.34 -6.50 3.13
CA VAL A 127 5.47 -5.33 3.26
C VAL A 127 4.74 -5.14 1.93
N PRO A 128 3.40 -5.24 1.92
CA PRO A 128 2.62 -5.09 0.70
C PRO A 128 2.69 -3.66 0.19
N LEU A 129 2.70 -3.56 -1.14
CA LEU A 129 2.56 -2.27 -1.81
C LEU A 129 1.11 -1.78 -1.68
N TYR A 130 0.97 -0.50 -1.43
CA TYR A 130 -0.30 0.17 -1.26
C TYR A 130 -0.38 1.39 -2.19
N ASN A 131 -1.42 1.45 -3.00
CA ASN A 131 -1.72 2.62 -3.80
C ASN A 131 -3.06 3.22 -3.33
N PRO A 132 -3.06 4.38 -2.65
CA PRO A 132 -4.28 5.00 -2.14
C PRO A 132 -5.26 5.40 -3.23
N VAL A 133 -4.79 5.70 -4.43
CA VAL A 133 -5.64 6.02 -5.58
C VAL A 133 -6.39 4.77 -6.06
N GLU A 134 -5.70 3.64 -6.16
CA GLU A 134 -6.34 2.37 -6.53
C GLU A 134 -7.37 1.94 -5.49
N GLU A 135 -7.06 2.05 -4.20
CA GLU A 135 -8.02 1.74 -3.14
C GLU A 135 -9.25 2.63 -3.23
N TYR A 136 -9.05 3.95 -3.40
CA TYR A 136 -10.15 4.89 -3.60
C TYR A 136 -11.00 4.52 -4.81
N LEU A 137 -10.38 4.27 -5.97
CA LEU A 137 -11.09 3.93 -7.19
C LEU A 137 -11.83 2.58 -7.12
N CYS A 138 -11.28 1.62 -6.40
CA CYS A 138 -11.97 0.35 -6.12
C CYS A 138 -13.22 0.53 -5.24
N GLY A 139 -13.20 1.55 -4.37
CA GLY A 139 -14.35 1.92 -3.53
C GLY A 139 -15.42 2.74 -4.26
N VAL A 140 -15.09 3.34 -5.40
CA VAL A 140 -16.04 4.09 -6.24
C VAL A 140 -16.94 3.10 -6.97
N GLY A 141 -18.24 3.23 -6.80
CA GLY A 141 -19.22 2.37 -7.47
C GLY A 141 -19.16 2.47 -9.00
N ARG A 142 -19.97 1.64 -9.68
CA ARG A 142 -20.05 1.64 -11.15
C ARG A 142 -20.44 3.03 -11.67
N TRP A 143 -19.77 3.48 -12.74
CA TRP A 143 -20.07 4.74 -13.40
C TRP A 143 -21.53 4.79 -13.88
N ASP A 144 -22.22 5.89 -13.55
CA ASP A 144 -23.63 6.15 -13.87
C ASP A 144 -23.85 6.85 -15.22
N GLY A 145 -22.79 7.02 -16.01
CA GLY A 145 -22.85 7.68 -17.32
C GLY A 145 -22.76 9.22 -17.27
N LYS A 146 -22.68 9.85 -16.08
CA LYS A 146 -22.64 11.31 -15.97
C LYS A 146 -21.22 11.86 -16.07
N ASP A 147 -21.02 12.85 -16.92
CA ASP A 147 -19.74 13.54 -17.08
C ASP A 147 -19.56 14.63 -16.01
N ARG A 148 -19.05 14.19 -14.86
CA ARG A 148 -18.78 15.09 -13.72
C ARG A 148 -17.55 15.96 -13.94
N ILE A 149 -16.60 15.51 -14.77
CA ILE A 149 -15.36 16.25 -14.99
C ILE A 149 -15.64 17.51 -15.82
N ARG A 150 -16.40 17.41 -16.90
CA ARG A 150 -16.79 18.59 -17.68
C ARG A 150 -17.77 19.49 -16.93
N ALA A 151 -18.63 18.91 -16.07
CA ALA A 151 -19.48 19.69 -15.16
C ALA A 151 -18.64 20.50 -14.18
N LEU A 152 -17.63 19.86 -13.55
CA LEU A 152 -16.69 20.54 -12.63
C LEU A 152 -15.90 21.66 -13.34
N ALA A 153 -15.37 21.38 -14.54
CA ALA A 153 -14.72 22.40 -15.36
C ALA A 153 -15.61 23.60 -15.66
N GLY A 154 -16.91 23.35 -15.86
CA GLY A 154 -17.91 24.41 -16.13
C GLY A 154 -18.18 25.34 -14.96
N LEU A 155 -17.79 24.99 -13.71
CA LEU A 155 -17.89 25.86 -12.54
C LEU A 155 -16.78 26.91 -12.49
N VAL A 156 -15.73 26.77 -13.27
CA VAL A 156 -14.63 27.74 -13.34
C VAL A 156 -14.96 28.79 -14.39
N PRO A 157 -15.14 30.07 -14.03
CA PRO A 157 -15.33 31.15 -14.98
C PRO A 157 -14.08 31.29 -15.86
N CYS A 158 -14.18 30.98 -17.13
CA CYS A 158 -13.05 30.98 -18.06
C CYS A 158 -13.48 31.48 -19.42
N ASN A 159 -12.68 32.37 -20.02
CA ASN A 159 -12.91 32.91 -21.37
C ASN A 159 -12.34 31.98 -22.47
N ASN A 160 -11.61 30.94 -22.13
CA ASN A 160 -11.07 30.00 -23.10
C ASN A 160 -12.18 29.01 -23.54
N PRO A 161 -12.58 29.00 -24.81
CA PRO A 161 -13.65 28.11 -25.30
C PRO A 161 -13.28 26.61 -25.19
N TYR A 162 -11.99 26.30 -25.18
CA TYR A 162 -11.48 24.92 -25.09
C TYR A 162 -11.27 24.46 -23.64
N TRP A 163 -11.48 25.31 -22.63
CA TRP A 163 -11.19 25.02 -21.23
C TRP A 163 -11.78 23.68 -20.75
N ARG A 164 -13.06 23.43 -21.02
CA ARG A 164 -13.74 22.22 -20.55
C ARG A 164 -13.11 20.94 -21.13
N GLU A 165 -12.74 20.96 -22.40
CA GLU A 165 -12.15 19.81 -23.08
C GLU A 165 -10.69 19.61 -22.64
N LEU A 166 -9.90 20.67 -22.53
CA LEU A 166 -8.53 20.61 -22.05
C LEU A 166 -8.47 20.13 -20.61
N PHE A 167 -9.35 20.64 -19.75
CA PHE A 167 -9.47 20.22 -18.37
C PHE A 167 -9.86 18.73 -18.25
N TYR A 168 -10.82 18.27 -19.06
CA TYR A 168 -11.24 16.87 -19.10
C TYR A 168 -10.06 15.94 -19.45
N ARG A 169 -9.32 16.25 -20.49
CA ARG A 169 -8.14 15.47 -20.91
C ARG A 169 -7.05 15.47 -19.85
N TRP A 170 -6.75 16.63 -19.31
CA TRP A 170 -5.77 16.75 -18.22
C TRP A 170 -6.16 15.90 -17.01
N PHE A 171 -7.42 15.97 -16.60
CA PHE A 171 -7.90 15.23 -15.43
C PHE A 171 -7.79 13.71 -15.62
N LEU A 172 -8.20 13.21 -16.79
CA LEU A 172 -8.04 11.79 -17.12
C LEU A 172 -6.57 11.36 -17.13
N ASN A 173 -5.69 12.17 -17.72
CA ASN A 173 -4.26 11.89 -17.76
C ASN A 173 -3.65 11.90 -16.35
N MET A 174 -4.07 12.82 -15.48
CA MET A 174 -3.64 12.85 -14.08
C MET A 174 -4.00 11.55 -13.36
N VAL A 175 -5.25 11.10 -13.47
CA VAL A 175 -5.69 9.85 -12.83
C VAL A 175 -4.98 8.63 -13.45
N ALA A 176 -4.79 8.60 -14.76
CA ALA A 176 -4.04 7.54 -15.42
C ALA A 176 -2.59 7.47 -14.95
N HIS A 177 -1.95 8.63 -14.73
CA HIS A 177 -0.60 8.71 -14.19
C HIS A 177 -0.54 8.17 -12.76
N TRP A 178 -1.45 8.56 -11.89
CA TRP A 178 -1.53 8.04 -10.51
C TRP A 178 -1.73 6.53 -10.45
N ARG A 179 -2.43 5.96 -11.44
CA ARG A 179 -2.60 4.50 -11.57
C ARG A 179 -1.39 3.80 -12.19
N GLY A 180 -0.35 4.53 -12.57
CA GLY A 180 0.79 3.97 -13.26
C GLY A 180 0.49 3.42 -14.65
N LEU A 181 -0.64 3.82 -15.26
CA LEU A 181 -1.04 3.39 -16.61
C LEU A 181 -0.31 4.13 -17.74
N GLY A 182 0.38 5.22 -17.38
CA GLY A 182 1.19 6.00 -18.31
C GLY A 182 2.56 5.36 -18.60
N ASN A 183 3.19 5.80 -19.70
CA ASN A 183 4.58 5.49 -19.94
C ASN A 183 5.43 6.17 -18.83
N ARG A 184 6.19 5.40 -18.06
CA ARG A 184 7.06 5.90 -16.96
C ARG A 184 8.09 6.94 -17.41
N MET A 185 8.35 7.04 -18.72
CA MET A 185 9.30 8.02 -19.30
C MET A 185 8.71 9.42 -19.46
N HIS A 186 7.39 9.59 -19.39
CA HIS A 186 6.74 10.87 -19.60
C HIS A 186 5.66 11.09 -18.54
N ALA A 187 5.93 12.05 -17.65
CA ALA A 187 4.91 12.60 -16.76
C ALA A 187 3.79 13.28 -17.57
N ASN A 188 2.68 13.63 -16.90
CA ASN A 188 1.64 14.43 -17.54
C ASN A 188 2.25 15.74 -18.06
N SER A 189 2.40 15.85 -19.36
CA SER A 189 3.12 16.96 -20.03
C SER A 189 2.33 18.27 -20.03
N THR A 190 1.09 18.26 -19.51
CA THR A 190 0.20 19.43 -19.47
C THR A 190 -0.34 19.64 -18.08
N SER A 191 -0.35 20.90 -17.62
CA SER A 191 -0.94 21.30 -16.35
C SER A 191 -1.85 22.51 -16.56
N PRO A 192 -3.00 22.59 -15.90
CA PRO A 192 -3.85 23.77 -15.98
C PRO A 192 -3.21 24.93 -15.20
N LEU A 193 -3.09 26.08 -15.86
CA LEU A 193 -2.63 27.31 -15.23
C LEU A 193 -3.84 28.21 -14.95
N LEU A 194 -4.15 28.43 -13.67
CA LEU A 194 -5.23 29.28 -13.25
C LEU A 194 -4.72 30.72 -12.99
N ILE A 195 -5.03 31.62 -13.91
CA ILE A 195 -4.65 33.05 -13.82
C ILE A 195 -5.88 33.85 -13.36
N GLY A 196 -5.68 34.78 -12.44
CA GLY A 196 -6.73 35.67 -11.96
C GLY A 196 -6.27 36.45 -10.74
N ALA A 197 -7.03 37.48 -10.35
CA ALA A 197 -6.72 38.31 -9.20
C ALA A 197 -6.65 37.53 -7.90
N GLN A 198 -6.04 38.11 -6.88
CA GLN A 198 -6.02 37.55 -5.52
C GLN A 198 -7.44 37.44 -4.98
N GLY A 199 -7.72 36.42 -4.17
CA GLY A 199 -9.05 36.20 -3.58
C GLY A 199 -10.01 35.33 -4.41
N TYR A 200 -9.72 35.05 -5.68
CA TYR A 200 -10.57 34.21 -6.55
C TYR A 200 -10.52 32.70 -6.23
N ARG A 201 -10.01 32.31 -5.07
CA ARG A 201 -10.03 30.94 -4.52
C ARG A 201 -9.37 29.87 -5.43
N LYS A 202 -8.37 30.26 -6.24
CA LYS A 202 -7.67 29.34 -7.15
C LYS A 202 -7.04 28.17 -6.39
N SER A 203 -6.28 28.43 -5.34
CA SER A 203 -5.67 27.37 -4.50
C SER A 203 -6.70 26.51 -3.78
N THR A 204 -7.82 27.11 -3.37
CA THR A 204 -8.94 26.36 -2.79
C THR A 204 -9.53 25.40 -3.80
N PHE A 205 -9.72 25.83 -5.06
CA PHE A 205 -10.18 24.97 -6.15
C PHE A 205 -9.22 23.78 -6.37
N CYS A 206 -7.92 24.04 -6.47
CA CYS A 206 -6.92 22.97 -6.63
C CYS A 206 -6.96 21.94 -5.49
N ARG A 207 -7.21 22.40 -4.27
CA ARG A 207 -7.31 21.50 -3.10
C ARG A 207 -8.60 20.67 -3.10
N ILE A 208 -9.75 21.28 -3.43
CA ILE A 208 -11.05 20.59 -3.36
C ILE A 208 -11.33 19.69 -4.56
N ILE A 209 -10.55 19.81 -5.64
CA ILE A 209 -10.66 18.91 -6.80
C ILE A 209 -10.32 17.47 -6.45
N LEU A 210 -9.48 17.29 -5.42
CA LEU A 210 -9.16 15.97 -4.88
C LEU A 210 -10.23 15.51 -3.91
N PRO A 211 -10.63 14.23 -3.98
CA PRO A 211 -11.46 13.62 -2.93
C PRO A 211 -10.82 13.81 -1.55
N PRO A 212 -11.62 13.90 -0.47
CA PRO A 212 -11.08 14.06 0.88
C PRO A 212 -10.01 13.04 1.25
N GLU A 213 -10.20 11.80 0.80
CA GLU A 213 -9.33 10.64 1.04
C GLU A 213 -7.96 10.76 0.38
N LEU A 214 -7.85 11.56 -0.70
CA LEU A 214 -6.61 11.76 -1.45
C LEU A 214 -5.96 13.13 -1.21
N ARG A 215 -6.54 13.98 -0.37
CA ARG A 215 -6.03 15.34 -0.11
C ARG A 215 -4.68 15.38 0.61
N PHE A 216 -4.28 14.30 1.25
CA PHE A 216 -2.95 14.21 1.85
C PHE A 216 -1.82 14.31 0.80
N GLY A 217 -2.08 13.95 -0.46
CA GLY A 217 -1.14 14.12 -1.58
C GLY A 217 -1.10 15.53 -2.18
N TYR A 218 -1.91 16.48 -1.67
CA TYR A 218 -1.85 17.86 -2.14
C TYR A 218 -0.71 18.63 -1.46
N THR A 219 0.12 19.26 -2.25
CA THR A 219 1.10 20.25 -1.76
C THR A 219 0.92 21.58 -2.47
N ASP A 220 1.12 22.68 -1.76
CA ASP A 220 1.12 24.05 -2.29
C ASP A 220 2.53 24.67 -2.30
N SER A 221 3.53 23.89 -1.87
CA SER A 221 4.94 24.26 -1.88
C SER A 221 5.76 23.11 -2.47
N LEU A 222 6.42 23.35 -3.58
CA LEU A 222 7.35 22.41 -4.22
C LEU A 222 8.74 23.01 -4.17
N ASP A 223 9.68 22.29 -3.59
CA ASP A 223 11.10 22.61 -3.67
C ASP A 223 11.76 21.75 -4.74
N PHE A 224 11.89 22.27 -5.95
CA PHE A 224 12.57 21.60 -7.06
C PHE A 224 14.06 21.33 -6.80
N GLY A 225 14.65 21.92 -5.76
CA GLY A 225 16.00 21.60 -5.28
C GLY A 225 16.03 20.37 -4.36
N SER A 226 14.90 19.96 -3.83
CA SER A 226 14.78 18.75 -3.02
C SER A 226 14.73 17.50 -3.91
N LYS A 227 15.65 16.57 -3.66
CA LYS A 227 15.66 15.28 -4.37
C LYS A 227 14.33 14.50 -4.17
N ARG A 228 13.76 14.57 -2.97
CA ARG A 228 12.50 13.90 -2.63
C ARG A 228 11.33 14.48 -3.43
N ASP A 229 11.24 15.80 -3.53
CA ASP A 229 10.16 16.45 -4.27
C ASP A 229 10.30 16.24 -5.78
N ALA A 230 11.54 16.16 -6.29
CA ALA A 230 11.83 15.84 -7.68
C ALA A 230 11.49 14.37 -8.06
N GLU A 231 11.57 13.43 -7.11
CA GLU A 231 11.23 12.02 -7.33
C GLU A 231 9.70 11.76 -7.30
N MET A 232 8.91 12.69 -6.75
CA MET A 232 7.44 12.59 -6.72
C MET A 232 6.77 13.11 -8.01
N TYR A 233 7.55 13.66 -8.95
CA TYR A 233 7.13 14.16 -10.25
C TYR A 233 7.71 13.35 -11.40
#